data_c9e68272b70a856dbb6d779507b7c4a4
#
_entry.id   c9e68272b70a856dbb6d779507b7c4a4
#
_cell.length_a   1.000
_cell.length_b   1.000
_cell.length_c   1.000
_cell.angle_alpha   90.00
_cell.angle_beta   90.00
_cell.angle_gamma   90.00
#
_symmetry.space_group_name_H-M   'P 1'
#
loop_
_entity.id
_entity.type
_entity.pdbx_description
1 polymer ?
#
loop_
_entity_poly.entity_id
_entity_poly.type
_entity_poly.pdbx_seq_one_letter_code
_entity_poly.pdbx_strand_id
1 'polypeptide(L)'
;MKPLFLILPLSFATMFSLSSASFASVEIFQTGRAGDRLEKIESLKGFALTDHTLKVNPENRFQTIVGFGGAFTEAGAHALSELSGEKRADVLRDYFSPEGAHLSLTRTHIASCDFSLKNYTYAPVPGDVELKHFSIAPDYPFLLPMIQDALKVAGADFKIMASPWTCPPWMKTNNHWNGGELKKEYYSVFADYFVKYIEAYRQEGVEIWGLTPTNEPLGNNSSWESVHFTAEEMRDFIGEHLGPKLDAAGLDMSIWAFDQNRDHEMLHWAETIYSDEKASSYVDGMAVHWYQSTVDVGGENLDAMHGQFPNKGIIHSEGCIDNIGNDEPIGAMLEDDWYFRPEATDWGYIWALPENKKNHPKYRPFYRYVRDLIQGFNHNLNGWIDWNLVLNTRGGPNHAFNFCGAPILVDSGTNSAYYTPLYYAIAHFSKFVRPNAQRIGFDLSDDSPLWTTAFLNEDGSIVVALFNPEEQATSCTLKIKGAKQLKVAIDAQALQTIVLR
;
A
#
# COMPACT_ATOMS: atom_id res chain seq x y z
N MET A 1 -5.05 -34.13 -77.54
CA MET A 1 -4.18 -32.98 -77.22
C MET A 1 -5.04 -31.97 -76.53
N LYS A 2 -4.94 -31.84 -75.18
CA LYS A 2 -5.56 -30.75 -74.42
C LYS A 2 -4.45 -29.87 -73.88
N PRO A 3 -4.55 -28.53 -73.89
CA PRO A 3 -3.52 -27.69 -73.34
C PRO A 3 -3.61 -27.56 -71.82
N LEU A 4 -2.43 -27.69 -71.16
CA LEU A 4 -2.21 -27.55 -69.76
C LEU A 4 -2.08 -26.05 -69.43
N PHE A 5 -2.98 -25.46 -68.66
CA PHE A 5 -2.85 -24.10 -68.12
C PHE A 5 -2.08 -24.17 -66.80
N LEU A 6 -0.92 -23.52 -66.78
CA LEU A 6 -0.09 -23.33 -65.60
C LEU A 6 -0.60 -22.06 -64.86
N ILE A 7 -1.18 -22.24 -63.67
CA ILE A 7 -1.54 -21.13 -62.80
C ILE A 7 -0.39 -20.91 -61.82
N LEU A 8 0.29 -19.78 -61.95
CA LEU A 8 1.23 -19.30 -60.90
C LEU A 8 0.46 -18.66 -59.75
N PRO A 9 0.81 -18.95 -58.46
CA PRO A 9 0.22 -18.26 -57.37
C PRO A 9 0.91 -16.87 -57.20
N LEU A 10 0.11 -15.82 -57.25
CA LEU A 10 0.52 -14.47 -56.84
C LEU A 10 0.55 -14.44 -55.30
N SER A 11 1.77 -14.40 -54.73
CA SER A 11 1.95 -14.12 -53.30
C SER A 11 1.74 -12.65 -53.05
N PHE A 12 0.62 -12.30 -52.44
CA PHE A 12 0.43 -10.98 -51.84
C PHE A 12 1.23 -10.92 -50.53
N ALA A 13 2.39 -10.28 -50.56
CA ALA A 13 3.09 -9.86 -49.34
C ALA A 13 2.36 -8.64 -48.77
N THR A 14 1.52 -8.84 -47.77
CA THR A 14 0.98 -7.75 -46.97
C THR A 14 2.13 -7.16 -46.14
N MET A 15 2.67 -6.05 -46.60
CA MET A 15 3.52 -5.17 -45.77
C MET A 15 2.66 -4.61 -44.64
N PHE A 16 2.78 -5.17 -43.46
CA PHE A 16 2.37 -4.50 -42.23
C PHE A 16 3.29 -3.29 -42.07
N SER A 17 2.81 -2.12 -42.37
CA SER A 17 3.45 -0.88 -41.95
C SER A 17 3.32 -0.81 -40.44
N LEU A 18 4.44 -0.98 -39.73
CA LEU A 18 4.58 -0.59 -38.33
C LEU A 18 4.36 0.93 -38.29
N SER A 19 3.12 1.37 -38.06
CA SER A 19 2.85 2.76 -37.72
C SER A 19 3.52 2.96 -36.34
N SER A 20 4.50 3.86 -36.27
CA SER A 20 5.03 4.34 -35.00
C SER A 20 3.86 4.93 -34.21
N ALA A 21 3.44 4.26 -33.15
CA ALA A 21 2.44 4.79 -32.24
C ALA A 21 2.99 6.12 -31.71
N SER A 22 2.36 7.23 -32.07
CA SER A 22 2.64 8.50 -31.46
C SER A 22 1.68 8.67 -30.30
N PHE A 23 2.17 8.81 -29.09
CA PHE A 23 1.32 9.22 -27.97
C PHE A 23 0.63 10.54 -28.31
N ALA A 24 -0.67 10.62 -28.03
CA ALA A 24 -1.46 11.83 -28.32
C ALA A 24 -1.09 12.96 -27.35
N SER A 25 -0.66 12.61 -26.12
CA SER A 25 -0.24 13.58 -25.12
C SER A 25 0.86 13.03 -24.20
N VAL A 26 1.64 13.95 -23.65
CA VAL A 26 2.63 13.68 -22.60
C VAL A 26 2.41 14.69 -21.49
N GLU A 27 2.28 14.20 -20.26
CA GLU A 27 2.17 15.03 -19.08
C GLU A 27 3.27 14.62 -18.08
N ILE A 28 3.88 15.59 -17.43
CA ILE A 28 4.94 15.38 -16.44
C ILE A 28 4.54 16.13 -15.18
N PHE A 29 4.56 15.41 -14.06
CA PHE A 29 4.26 15.96 -12.74
C PHE A 29 5.48 15.82 -11.85
N GLN A 30 5.76 16.80 -11.00
CA GLN A 30 6.93 16.80 -10.13
C GLN A 30 6.56 17.12 -8.68
N THR A 31 7.23 16.44 -7.75
CA THR A 31 7.30 16.79 -6.33
C THR A 31 8.74 16.74 -5.91
N GLY A 32 9.24 17.81 -5.28
CA GLY A 32 10.65 17.90 -4.90
C GLY A 32 10.89 18.77 -3.68
N ARG A 33 12.13 18.74 -3.21
CA ARG A 33 12.59 19.56 -2.06
C ARG A 33 12.42 21.05 -2.33
N ALA A 34 12.50 21.47 -3.60
CA ALA A 34 12.39 22.89 -4.00
C ALA A 34 10.99 23.49 -3.77
N GLY A 35 9.98 22.66 -3.48
CA GLY A 35 8.63 23.12 -3.16
C GLY A 35 7.53 22.63 -4.11
N ASP A 36 7.87 22.01 -5.24
CA ASP A 36 6.88 21.42 -6.15
C ASP A 36 6.06 20.35 -5.43
N ARG A 37 4.75 20.33 -5.67
CA ARG A 37 3.79 19.42 -5.03
C ARG A 37 2.81 18.88 -6.07
N LEU A 38 3.23 17.82 -6.78
CA LEU A 38 2.53 17.22 -7.92
C LEU A 38 2.25 18.25 -9.02
N GLU A 39 3.18 19.19 -9.19
CA GLU A 39 3.03 20.26 -10.17
C GLU A 39 3.31 19.76 -11.59
N LYS A 40 2.49 20.24 -12.54
CA LYS A 40 2.69 19.94 -13.95
C LYS A 40 3.83 20.77 -14.51
N ILE A 41 4.83 20.09 -15.08
CA ILE A 41 6.01 20.73 -15.65
C ILE A 41 6.14 20.44 -17.14
N GLU A 42 6.98 21.22 -17.83
CA GLU A 42 7.24 21.07 -19.26
C GLU A 42 8.43 20.13 -19.54
N SER A 43 8.36 19.36 -20.63
CA SER A 43 9.50 18.60 -21.13
C SER A 43 10.58 19.53 -21.71
N LEU A 44 11.84 19.06 -21.73
CA LEU A 44 12.94 19.76 -22.38
C LEU A 44 12.69 19.88 -23.89
N LYS A 45 12.86 21.08 -24.43
CA LYS A 45 12.73 21.36 -25.88
C LYS A 45 14.11 21.35 -26.55
N GLY A 46 14.16 20.86 -27.80
CA GLY A 46 15.35 20.96 -28.66
C GLY A 46 16.33 19.76 -28.57
N PHE A 47 17.58 20.02 -29.04
CA PHE A 47 18.63 18.99 -29.17
C PHE A 47 19.55 18.90 -27.93
N ALA A 48 19.11 19.32 -26.76
CA ALA A 48 19.91 19.19 -25.55
C ALA A 48 20.37 17.72 -25.35
N LEU A 49 21.65 17.53 -25.07
CA LEU A 49 22.16 16.26 -24.60
C LEU A 49 21.58 16.03 -23.20
N THR A 50 21.27 14.80 -22.88
CA THR A 50 20.81 14.39 -21.53
C THR A 50 21.88 13.50 -20.92
N ASP A 51 21.92 13.52 -19.57
CA ASP A 51 22.95 12.81 -18.81
C ASP A 51 22.69 11.29 -18.83
N HIS A 52 21.41 10.90 -18.83
CA HIS A 52 21.01 9.50 -18.72
C HIS A 52 20.03 9.09 -19.81
N THR A 53 19.89 7.78 -19.99
CA THR A 53 18.88 7.19 -20.89
C THR A 53 18.08 6.11 -20.16
N LEU A 54 16.76 6.22 -20.27
CA LEU A 54 15.81 5.22 -19.81
C LEU A 54 15.05 4.65 -21.02
N LYS A 55 15.18 3.33 -21.24
CA LYS A 55 14.39 2.63 -22.25
C LYS A 55 13.24 1.90 -21.56
N VAL A 56 12.02 2.06 -22.04
CA VAL A 56 10.83 1.37 -21.53
C VAL A 56 10.30 0.42 -22.58
N ASN A 57 10.04 -0.82 -22.17
CA ASN A 57 9.51 -1.87 -23.04
C ASN A 57 8.13 -2.36 -22.54
N PRO A 58 7.02 -1.84 -23.10
CA PRO A 58 5.67 -2.22 -22.68
C PRO A 58 5.27 -3.65 -23.07
N GLU A 59 6.06 -4.34 -23.88
CA GLU A 59 5.82 -5.76 -24.22
C GLU A 59 6.34 -6.70 -23.14
N ASN A 60 7.31 -6.25 -22.31
CA ASN A 60 7.82 -7.02 -21.19
C ASN A 60 6.97 -6.73 -19.95
N ARG A 61 6.03 -7.61 -19.63
CA ARG A 61 5.01 -7.42 -18.60
C ARG A 61 5.29 -8.31 -17.39
N PHE A 62 5.00 -7.78 -16.21
CA PHE A 62 5.18 -8.43 -14.92
C PHE A 62 3.85 -8.46 -14.16
N GLN A 63 3.89 -8.31 -12.84
CA GLN A 63 2.73 -8.41 -11.98
C GLN A 63 1.65 -7.36 -12.29
N THR A 64 0.41 -7.73 -11.96
CA THR A 64 -0.75 -6.84 -12.03
C THR A 64 -0.89 -6.04 -10.74
N ILE A 65 -1.23 -4.76 -10.86
CA ILE A 65 -1.37 -3.83 -9.75
C ILE A 65 -2.80 -3.89 -9.19
N VAL A 66 -2.91 -4.12 -7.89
CA VAL A 66 -4.20 -4.11 -7.16
C VAL A 66 -4.62 -2.69 -6.80
N GLY A 67 -3.66 -1.86 -6.38
CA GLY A 67 -3.92 -0.46 -6.06
C GLY A 67 -2.92 0.13 -5.07
N PHE A 68 -3.20 1.40 -4.68
CA PHE A 68 -2.41 2.20 -3.75
C PHE A 68 -3.33 2.93 -2.79
N GLY A 69 -2.91 3.09 -1.52
CA GLY A 69 -3.69 3.87 -0.58
C GLY A 69 -3.13 3.95 0.82
N GLY A 70 -4.02 3.95 1.80
CA GLY A 70 -3.69 4.02 3.22
C GLY A 70 -4.85 3.51 4.09
N ALA A 71 -4.63 3.41 5.40
CA ALA A 71 -5.59 2.81 6.30
C ALA A 71 -6.53 3.83 6.96
N PHE A 72 -7.79 3.47 7.01
CA PHE A 72 -8.79 4.06 7.89
C PHE A 72 -8.58 3.52 9.30
N THR A 73 -8.32 4.40 10.26
CA THR A 73 -8.22 4.06 11.69
C THR A 73 -9.18 4.89 12.51
N GLU A 74 -9.58 4.40 13.68
CA GLU A 74 -10.45 5.17 14.59
C GLU A 74 -9.76 6.49 14.99
N ALA A 75 -8.43 6.47 15.20
CA ALA A 75 -7.63 7.66 15.49
C ALA A 75 -7.71 8.71 14.37
N GLY A 76 -7.50 8.27 13.13
CA GLY A 76 -7.59 9.14 11.96
C GLY A 76 -9.01 9.69 11.75
N ALA A 77 -10.00 8.84 11.91
CA ALA A 77 -11.41 9.23 11.81
C ALA A 77 -11.81 10.23 12.90
N HIS A 78 -11.36 10.03 14.15
CA HIS A 78 -11.56 10.97 15.23
C HIS A 78 -10.88 12.32 14.92
N ALA A 79 -9.59 12.32 14.58
CA ALA A 79 -8.84 13.55 14.27
C ALA A 79 -9.51 14.33 13.12
N LEU A 80 -9.94 13.65 12.08
CA LEU A 80 -10.65 14.27 10.97
C LEU A 80 -12.03 14.82 11.40
N SER A 81 -12.73 14.15 12.32
CA SER A 81 -14.05 14.56 12.80
C SER A 81 -14.03 15.87 13.58
N GLU A 82 -12.88 16.25 14.13
CA GLU A 82 -12.67 17.51 14.86
C GLU A 82 -12.60 18.74 13.95
N LEU A 83 -12.40 18.54 12.63
CA LEU A 83 -12.41 19.62 11.65
C LEU A 83 -13.85 20.00 11.24
N SER A 84 -14.01 21.19 10.65
CA SER A 84 -15.27 21.59 10.02
C SER A 84 -15.70 20.60 8.93
N GLY A 85 -17.02 20.50 8.68
CA GLY A 85 -17.54 19.60 7.65
C GLY A 85 -16.97 19.87 6.25
N GLU A 86 -16.69 21.14 5.93
CA GLU A 86 -16.05 21.55 4.67
C GLU A 86 -14.62 20.98 4.57
N LYS A 87 -13.78 21.18 5.61
CA LYS A 87 -12.42 20.68 5.63
C LYS A 87 -12.33 19.16 5.59
N ARG A 88 -13.24 18.46 6.29
CA ARG A 88 -13.35 16.99 6.18
C ARG A 88 -13.62 16.55 4.75
N ALA A 89 -14.60 17.19 4.11
CA ALA A 89 -14.98 16.89 2.74
C ALA A 89 -13.82 17.17 1.76
N ASP A 90 -13.06 18.25 1.98
CA ASP A 90 -11.86 18.55 1.19
C ASP A 90 -10.82 17.44 1.30
N VAL A 91 -10.45 17.02 2.52
CA VAL A 91 -9.46 15.95 2.76
C VAL A 91 -9.90 14.63 2.10
N LEU A 92 -11.16 14.23 2.25
CA LEU A 92 -11.66 13.00 1.65
C LEU A 92 -11.71 13.10 0.11
N ARG A 93 -12.09 14.26 -0.43
CA ARG A 93 -12.04 14.50 -1.88
C ARG A 93 -10.61 14.42 -2.41
N ASP A 94 -9.64 15.01 -1.72
CA ASP A 94 -8.25 15.02 -2.14
C ASP A 94 -7.63 13.61 -2.10
N TYR A 95 -8.08 12.73 -1.20
CA TYR A 95 -7.68 11.33 -1.20
C TYR A 95 -8.37 10.50 -2.30
N PHE A 96 -9.69 10.62 -2.46
CA PHE A 96 -10.47 9.61 -3.17
C PHE A 96 -11.02 10.05 -4.53
N SER A 97 -11.08 11.37 -4.83
CA SER A 97 -11.54 11.81 -6.16
C SER A 97 -10.46 11.63 -7.23
N PRO A 98 -10.84 11.53 -8.51
CA PRO A 98 -9.91 11.51 -9.64
C PRO A 98 -9.03 12.78 -9.76
N GLU A 99 -9.49 13.90 -9.22
CA GLU A 99 -8.74 15.16 -9.18
C GLU A 99 -7.65 15.13 -8.12
N GLY A 100 -7.85 14.40 -7.02
CA GLY A 100 -6.91 14.21 -5.92
C GLY A 100 -5.92 13.07 -6.14
N ALA A 101 -5.55 12.37 -5.07
CA ALA A 101 -4.65 11.21 -5.11
C ALA A 101 -5.30 9.97 -5.75
N HIS A 102 -6.63 9.90 -5.79
CA HIS A 102 -7.42 8.82 -6.38
C HIS A 102 -7.04 7.44 -5.86
N LEU A 103 -6.97 7.31 -4.53
CA LEU A 103 -6.64 6.06 -3.85
C LEU A 103 -7.59 4.94 -4.27
N SER A 104 -7.07 3.72 -4.43
CA SER A 104 -7.80 2.57 -4.96
C SER A 104 -7.69 1.30 -4.12
N LEU A 105 -6.82 1.31 -3.10
CA LEU A 105 -6.65 0.20 -2.17
C LEU A 105 -6.47 0.77 -0.76
N THR A 106 -7.33 0.38 0.18
CA THR A 106 -7.30 0.86 1.55
C THR A 106 -7.28 -0.29 2.54
N ARG A 107 -7.01 0.01 3.79
CA ARG A 107 -7.07 -0.94 4.90
C ARG A 107 -7.91 -0.38 6.03
N THR A 108 -8.46 -1.25 6.88
CA THR A 108 -9.10 -0.88 8.14
C THR A 108 -8.90 -1.99 9.18
N HIS A 109 -9.05 -1.65 10.46
CA HIS A 109 -8.94 -2.61 11.54
C HIS A 109 -10.29 -3.26 11.88
N ILE A 110 -10.25 -4.52 12.30
CA ILE A 110 -11.41 -5.26 12.84
C ILE A 110 -11.32 -5.19 14.37
N ALA A 111 -12.23 -4.48 15.01
CA ALA A 111 -12.17 -4.06 16.41
C ALA A 111 -10.96 -3.17 16.71
N SER A 112 -10.54 -3.01 17.96
CA SER A 112 -9.48 -2.06 18.31
C SER A 112 -8.09 -2.48 17.83
N CYS A 113 -7.28 -1.47 17.56
CA CYS A 113 -5.85 -1.53 17.31
C CYS A 113 -5.13 -0.47 18.14
N ASP A 114 -3.80 -0.37 18.03
CA ASP A 114 -3.00 0.68 18.68
C ASP A 114 -3.50 2.11 18.35
N PHE A 115 -3.95 2.34 17.10
CA PHE A 115 -4.58 3.62 16.68
C PHE A 115 -6.09 3.66 16.90
N SER A 116 -6.55 3.08 18.00
CA SER A 116 -7.89 3.28 18.57
C SER A 116 -7.85 4.19 19.79
N LEU A 117 -9.00 4.74 20.19
CA LEU A 117 -9.11 5.62 21.36
C LEU A 117 -9.07 4.81 22.67
N LYS A 118 -9.39 3.52 22.60
CA LYS A 118 -9.38 2.55 23.71
C LYS A 118 -9.44 1.13 23.16
N ASN A 119 -9.13 0.13 24.00
CA ASN A 119 -9.40 -1.25 23.64
C ASN A 119 -10.90 -1.54 23.53
N TYR A 120 -11.31 -2.27 22.51
CA TYR A 120 -12.67 -2.80 22.34
C TYR A 120 -12.70 -4.04 21.46
N THR A 121 -13.77 -4.82 21.57
CA THR A 121 -14.08 -5.96 20.69
C THR A 121 -15.56 -5.94 20.35
N TYR A 122 -15.93 -6.50 19.20
CA TYR A 122 -17.34 -6.67 18.83
C TYR A 122 -18.04 -7.81 19.57
N ALA A 123 -17.29 -8.70 20.25
CA ALA A 123 -17.83 -9.79 21.06
C ALA A 123 -17.37 -9.69 22.53
N PRO A 124 -17.93 -8.72 23.30
CA PRO A 124 -17.44 -8.40 24.64
C PRO A 124 -17.85 -9.40 25.72
N VAL A 125 -18.81 -10.31 25.45
CA VAL A 125 -19.34 -11.23 26.43
C VAL A 125 -18.52 -12.52 26.46
N PRO A 126 -17.81 -12.84 27.58
CA PRO A 126 -17.01 -14.05 27.67
C PRO A 126 -17.85 -15.33 27.53
N GLY A 127 -17.36 -16.24 26.66
CA GLY A 127 -18.02 -17.52 26.42
C GLY A 127 -19.23 -17.47 25.48
N ASP A 128 -19.51 -16.33 24.84
CA ASP A 128 -20.56 -16.20 23.82
C ASP A 128 -20.13 -16.82 22.49
N VAL A 129 -20.01 -18.15 22.48
CA VAL A 129 -19.55 -18.91 21.29
C VAL A 129 -20.51 -18.83 20.09
N GLU A 130 -21.77 -18.45 20.32
CA GLU A 130 -22.74 -18.22 19.26
C GLU A 130 -22.73 -16.76 18.76
N LEU A 131 -21.87 -15.91 19.34
CA LEU A 131 -21.74 -14.48 19.03
C LEU A 131 -23.09 -13.75 19.01
N LYS A 132 -23.97 -14.06 19.97
CA LYS A 132 -25.29 -13.44 20.09
C LYS A 132 -25.23 -11.96 20.46
N HIS A 133 -24.15 -11.56 21.13
CA HIS A 133 -23.91 -10.19 21.58
C HIS A 133 -22.87 -9.46 20.67
N PHE A 134 -22.65 -10.00 19.47
CA PHE A 134 -21.77 -9.34 18.49
C PHE A 134 -22.36 -7.99 18.03
N SER A 135 -21.52 -6.95 18.02
CA SER A 135 -21.96 -5.63 17.59
C SER A 135 -20.78 -4.77 17.16
N ILE A 136 -20.89 -4.14 15.96
CA ILE A 136 -19.92 -3.14 15.46
C ILE A 136 -20.22 -1.73 16.02
N ALA A 137 -21.05 -1.60 17.05
CA ALA A 137 -21.41 -0.32 17.64
C ALA A 137 -20.22 0.60 18.02
N PRO A 138 -19.04 0.07 18.41
CA PRO A 138 -17.87 0.92 18.65
C PRO A 138 -17.42 1.75 17.44
N ASP A 139 -17.68 1.32 16.21
CA ASP A 139 -17.21 1.98 14.99
C ASP A 139 -18.14 3.13 14.52
N TYR A 140 -19.39 3.15 15.00
CA TYR A 140 -20.37 4.17 14.60
C TYR A 140 -19.98 5.62 14.93
N PRO A 141 -19.23 5.92 16.02
CA PRO A 141 -18.89 7.31 16.31
C PRO A 141 -17.96 7.96 15.28
N PHE A 142 -17.00 7.22 14.73
CA PHE A 142 -15.93 7.79 13.93
C PHE A 142 -15.57 6.97 12.70
N LEU A 143 -15.14 5.72 12.86
CA LEU A 143 -14.54 4.92 11.81
C LEU A 143 -15.49 4.67 10.64
N LEU A 144 -16.66 4.15 10.93
CA LEU A 144 -17.67 3.82 9.91
C LEU A 144 -18.17 5.07 9.15
N PRO A 145 -18.50 6.20 9.80
CA PRO A 145 -18.83 7.44 9.10
C PRO A 145 -17.71 7.96 8.17
N MET A 146 -16.43 7.87 8.56
CA MET A 146 -15.32 8.29 7.71
C MET A 146 -15.27 7.45 6.43
N ILE A 147 -15.39 6.12 6.55
CA ILE A 147 -15.40 5.21 5.39
C ILE A 147 -16.61 5.50 4.49
N GLN A 148 -17.80 5.66 5.06
CA GLN A 148 -19.02 5.97 4.31
C GLN A 148 -18.94 7.33 3.60
N ASP A 149 -18.31 8.34 4.21
CA ASP A 149 -18.12 9.65 3.57
C ASP A 149 -17.07 9.57 2.46
N ALA A 150 -16.01 8.78 2.63
CA ALA A 150 -15.06 8.51 1.56
C ALA A 150 -15.71 7.82 0.35
N LEU A 151 -16.59 6.85 0.57
CA LEU A 151 -17.35 6.16 -0.49
C LEU A 151 -18.33 7.08 -1.25
N LYS A 152 -18.76 8.19 -0.63
CA LYS A 152 -19.63 9.18 -1.27
C LYS A 152 -18.88 10.21 -2.13
N VAL A 153 -17.56 10.25 -2.06
CA VAL A 153 -16.75 11.15 -2.91
C VAL A 153 -16.99 10.79 -4.37
N ALA A 154 -17.29 11.80 -5.20
CA ALA A 154 -17.54 11.58 -6.62
C ALA A 154 -16.34 10.94 -7.31
N GLY A 155 -16.54 9.81 -7.98
CA GLY A 155 -15.50 9.05 -8.66
C GLY A 155 -14.59 8.22 -7.74
N ALA A 156 -14.90 8.12 -6.44
CA ALA A 156 -14.21 7.20 -5.54
C ALA A 156 -14.47 5.74 -5.97
N ASP A 157 -13.40 4.98 -6.12
CA ASP A 157 -13.43 3.56 -6.45
C ASP A 157 -12.23 2.88 -5.77
N PHE A 158 -12.46 2.29 -4.60
CA PHE A 158 -11.40 1.67 -3.82
C PHE A 158 -11.84 0.38 -3.13
N LYS A 159 -10.89 -0.52 -2.99
CA LYS A 159 -11.00 -1.76 -2.22
C LYS A 159 -10.64 -1.52 -0.77
N ILE A 160 -11.25 -2.26 0.15
CA ILE A 160 -10.95 -2.22 1.58
C ILE A 160 -10.47 -3.60 2.05
N MET A 161 -9.23 -3.68 2.55
CA MET A 161 -8.71 -4.83 3.28
C MET A 161 -8.97 -4.62 4.78
N ALA A 162 -9.38 -5.65 5.51
CA ALA A 162 -9.64 -5.57 6.93
C ALA A 162 -8.78 -6.56 7.73
N SER A 163 -8.20 -6.09 8.84
CA SER A 163 -7.25 -6.86 9.67
C SER A 163 -7.58 -6.72 11.16
N PRO A 164 -7.74 -7.80 11.93
CA PRO A 164 -7.78 -7.72 13.38
C PRO A 164 -6.36 -7.65 13.96
N TRP A 165 -6.17 -6.86 15.01
CA TRP A 165 -4.94 -6.86 15.82
C TRP A 165 -4.95 -7.98 16.86
N THR A 166 -6.14 -8.34 17.33
CA THR A 166 -6.33 -9.43 18.28
C THR A 166 -7.75 -9.99 18.15
N CYS A 167 -7.92 -11.24 18.54
CA CYS A 167 -9.25 -11.79 18.80
C CYS A 167 -9.77 -11.32 20.17
N PRO A 168 -11.07 -11.48 20.49
CA PRO A 168 -11.60 -11.15 21.80
C PRO A 168 -10.79 -11.79 22.94
N PRO A 169 -10.44 -11.07 24.03
CA PRO A 169 -9.55 -11.58 25.08
C PRO A 169 -9.98 -12.93 25.67
N TRP A 170 -11.27 -13.21 25.77
CA TRP A 170 -11.77 -14.47 26.32
C TRP A 170 -11.49 -15.70 25.42
N MET A 171 -11.19 -15.50 24.14
CA MET A 171 -10.76 -16.55 23.22
C MET A 171 -9.27 -16.86 23.35
N LYS A 172 -8.48 -16.05 24.08
CA LYS A 172 -7.02 -16.15 24.15
C LYS A 172 -6.53 -16.92 25.36
N THR A 173 -5.33 -17.49 25.24
CA THR A 173 -4.65 -18.26 26.28
C THR A 173 -4.36 -17.42 27.54
N ASN A 174 -4.11 -16.11 27.38
CA ASN A 174 -3.80 -15.18 28.46
C ASN A 174 -4.99 -14.31 28.92
N ASN A 175 -6.16 -14.41 28.28
CA ASN A 175 -7.33 -13.57 28.51
C ASN A 175 -7.04 -12.06 28.53
N HIS A 176 -6.10 -11.60 27.70
CA HIS A 176 -5.65 -10.20 27.65
C HIS A 176 -5.65 -9.67 26.22
N TRP A 177 -5.70 -8.34 26.05
CA TRP A 177 -5.64 -7.68 24.74
C TRP A 177 -4.32 -7.94 24.03
N ASN A 178 -3.21 -7.86 24.75
CA ASN A 178 -1.86 -7.91 24.23
C ASN A 178 -1.25 -9.31 24.37
N GLY A 179 -0.57 -9.79 23.33
CA GLY A 179 0.09 -11.10 23.30
C GLY A 179 -0.87 -12.27 23.50
N GLY A 180 -0.34 -13.44 23.80
CA GLY A 180 -1.10 -14.69 23.91
C GLY A 180 -1.50 -15.25 22.56
N GLU A 181 -2.12 -16.41 22.57
CA GLU A 181 -2.50 -17.19 21.39
C GLU A 181 -4.01 -17.39 21.36
N LEU A 182 -4.59 -17.52 20.18
CA LEU A 182 -5.98 -17.95 20.02
C LEU A 182 -6.09 -19.43 20.41
N LYS A 183 -6.97 -19.75 21.38
CA LYS A 183 -7.22 -21.13 21.76
C LYS A 183 -7.88 -21.91 20.63
N LYS A 184 -7.40 -23.11 20.33
CA LYS A 184 -7.88 -23.94 19.20
C LYS A 184 -9.38 -24.23 19.25
N GLU A 185 -9.94 -24.35 20.44
CA GLU A 185 -11.39 -24.53 20.62
C GLU A 185 -12.23 -23.34 20.10
N TYR A 186 -11.62 -22.16 19.93
CA TYR A 186 -12.30 -20.96 19.41
C TYR A 186 -11.98 -20.62 17.94
N TYR A 187 -11.19 -21.42 17.23
CA TYR A 187 -10.88 -21.18 15.83
C TYR A 187 -12.16 -21.01 14.98
N SER A 188 -13.12 -21.94 15.12
CA SER A 188 -14.40 -21.83 14.43
C SER A 188 -15.20 -20.59 14.84
N VAL A 189 -15.17 -20.22 16.13
CA VAL A 189 -15.89 -19.02 16.62
C VAL A 189 -15.24 -17.75 16.12
N PHE A 190 -13.91 -17.71 16.04
CA PHE A 190 -13.20 -16.54 15.50
C PHE A 190 -13.40 -16.41 13.97
N ALA A 191 -13.53 -17.52 13.23
CA ALA A 191 -13.94 -17.48 11.84
C ALA A 191 -15.39 -16.95 11.65
N ASP A 192 -16.34 -17.35 12.52
CA ASP A 192 -17.69 -16.77 12.54
C ASP A 192 -17.69 -15.28 12.89
N TYR A 193 -16.73 -14.81 13.68
CA TYR A 193 -16.54 -13.39 13.99
C TYR A 193 -16.21 -12.57 12.74
N PHE A 194 -15.36 -13.07 11.84
CA PHE A 194 -15.09 -12.46 10.55
C PHE A 194 -16.34 -12.39 9.66
N VAL A 195 -17.09 -13.49 9.58
CA VAL A 195 -18.34 -13.51 8.80
C VAL A 195 -19.31 -12.44 9.30
N LYS A 196 -19.54 -12.38 10.61
CA LYS A 196 -20.43 -11.37 11.21
C LYS A 196 -19.95 -9.93 10.99
N TYR A 197 -18.64 -9.69 11.04
CA TYR A 197 -18.05 -8.38 10.76
C TYR A 197 -18.35 -7.95 9.31
N ILE A 198 -18.05 -8.82 8.34
CA ILE A 198 -18.28 -8.53 6.92
C ILE A 198 -19.76 -8.25 6.64
N GLU A 199 -20.65 -9.11 7.19
CA GLU A 199 -22.09 -8.94 7.02
C GLU A 199 -22.60 -7.62 7.66
N ALA A 200 -22.08 -7.26 8.85
CA ALA A 200 -22.47 -6.02 9.52
C ALA A 200 -22.00 -4.79 8.74
N TYR A 201 -20.75 -4.78 8.22
CA TYR A 201 -20.26 -3.69 7.39
C TYR A 201 -21.02 -3.57 6.07
N ARG A 202 -21.34 -4.72 5.44
CA ARG A 202 -22.19 -4.74 4.24
C ARG A 202 -23.59 -4.16 4.48
N GLN A 203 -24.21 -4.41 5.64
CA GLN A 203 -25.48 -3.83 6.02
C GLN A 203 -25.40 -2.29 6.15
N GLU A 204 -24.25 -1.76 6.50
CA GLU A 204 -23.96 -0.32 6.56
C GLU A 204 -23.50 0.27 5.21
N GLY A 205 -23.52 -0.53 4.14
CA GLY A 205 -23.14 -0.11 2.78
C GLY A 205 -21.63 -0.05 2.54
N VAL A 206 -20.86 -0.77 3.35
CA VAL A 206 -19.40 -0.88 3.21
C VAL A 206 -19.02 -2.30 2.83
N GLU A 207 -18.53 -2.49 1.60
CA GLU A 207 -18.05 -3.78 1.11
C GLU A 207 -16.57 -3.96 1.48
N ILE A 208 -16.28 -5.03 2.23
CA ILE A 208 -14.91 -5.48 2.49
C ILE A 208 -14.47 -6.36 1.32
N TRP A 209 -13.34 -6.03 0.71
CA TRP A 209 -12.78 -6.77 -0.40
C TRP A 209 -11.85 -7.90 0.05
N GLY A 210 -11.04 -7.66 1.07
CA GLY A 210 -10.02 -8.60 1.49
C GLY A 210 -9.80 -8.61 2.99
N LEU A 211 -9.13 -9.65 3.46
CA LEU A 211 -8.85 -9.90 4.87
C LEU A 211 -7.41 -10.30 5.09
N THR A 212 -6.86 -9.96 6.26
CA THR A 212 -5.76 -10.71 6.85
C THR A 212 -6.25 -11.43 8.12
N PRO A 213 -5.77 -12.65 8.42
CA PRO A 213 -6.21 -13.39 9.61
C PRO A 213 -5.87 -12.68 10.92
N THR A 214 -4.74 -11.99 10.96
CA THR A 214 -4.34 -11.07 12.04
C THR A 214 -3.22 -10.15 11.58
N ASN A 215 -3.16 -8.96 12.15
CA ASN A 215 -2.01 -8.07 12.05
C ASN A 215 -0.85 -8.62 12.90
N GLU A 216 0.36 -8.64 12.34
CA GLU A 216 1.63 -8.95 13.02
C GLU A 216 1.59 -10.22 13.92
N PRO A 217 1.39 -11.42 13.33
CA PRO A 217 1.27 -12.66 14.07
C PRO A 217 2.50 -13.04 14.89
N LEU A 218 3.68 -12.49 14.58
CA LEU A 218 4.90 -12.67 15.38
C LEU A 218 4.93 -11.75 16.62
N GLY A 219 3.94 -10.85 16.73
CA GLY A 219 3.73 -9.96 17.86
C GLY A 219 4.43 -8.61 17.73
N ASN A 220 4.14 -7.74 18.70
CA ASN A 220 4.62 -6.37 18.81
C ASN A 220 5.23 -6.12 20.21
N ASN A 221 5.90 -7.10 20.78
CA ASN A 221 6.42 -7.10 22.16
C ASN A 221 5.31 -6.90 23.21
N SER A 222 4.07 -7.22 22.88
CA SER A 222 2.88 -7.04 23.74
C SER A 222 2.63 -5.59 24.17
N SER A 223 3.05 -4.62 23.33
CA SER A 223 2.90 -3.21 23.63
C SER A 223 1.47 -2.70 23.45
N TRP A 224 0.73 -3.28 22.49
CA TRP A 224 -0.68 -3.01 22.21
C TRP A 224 -1.39 -4.30 21.80
N GLU A 225 -2.63 -4.21 21.29
CA GLU A 225 -3.40 -5.37 20.84
C GLU A 225 -2.56 -6.26 19.93
N SER A 226 -2.52 -7.54 20.26
CA SER A 226 -1.83 -8.54 19.45
C SER A 226 -2.28 -9.95 19.79
N VAL A 227 -2.14 -10.86 18.85
CA VAL A 227 -2.34 -12.30 19.04
C VAL A 227 -1.27 -13.04 18.23
N HIS A 228 -0.60 -14.01 18.88
CA HIS A 228 0.43 -14.80 18.20
C HIS A 228 -0.19 -15.96 17.43
N PHE A 229 0.35 -16.20 16.24
CA PHE A 229 0.16 -17.41 15.45
C PHE A 229 1.53 -17.92 15.01
N THR A 230 1.67 -19.23 14.90
CA THR A 230 2.71 -19.84 14.06
C THR A 230 2.20 -19.93 12.61
N ALA A 231 3.10 -20.21 11.68
CA ALA A 231 2.73 -20.40 10.27
C ALA A 231 1.75 -21.59 10.12
N GLU A 232 1.95 -22.68 10.88
CA GLU A 232 1.08 -23.85 10.90
C GLU A 232 -0.30 -23.53 11.48
N GLU A 233 -0.37 -22.73 12.54
CA GLU A 233 -1.64 -22.33 13.16
C GLU A 233 -2.43 -21.42 12.22
N MET A 234 -1.79 -20.49 11.53
CA MET A 234 -2.45 -19.65 10.51
C MET A 234 -2.92 -20.48 9.32
N ARG A 235 -2.09 -21.41 8.83
CA ARG A 235 -2.48 -22.38 7.80
C ARG A 235 -3.75 -23.14 8.20
N ASP A 236 -3.75 -23.73 9.39
CA ASP A 236 -4.88 -24.53 9.92
C ASP A 236 -6.12 -23.64 10.11
N PHE A 237 -5.95 -22.43 10.64
CA PHE A 237 -7.05 -21.48 10.81
C PHE A 237 -7.68 -21.09 9.46
N ILE A 238 -6.87 -20.77 8.47
CA ILE A 238 -7.37 -20.41 7.14
C ILE A 238 -8.04 -21.62 6.47
N GLY A 239 -7.33 -22.75 6.39
CA GLY A 239 -7.76 -23.92 5.63
C GLY A 239 -8.94 -24.65 6.25
N GLU A 240 -8.97 -24.76 7.59
CA GLU A 240 -9.97 -25.58 8.27
C GLU A 240 -11.16 -24.77 8.82
N HIS A 241 -11.01 -23.45 8.99
CA HIS A 241 -12.03 -22.64 9.63
C HIS A 241 -12.43 -21.40 8.82
N LEU A 242 -11.53 -20.45 8.55
CA LEU A 242 -11.87 -19.16 7.96
C LEU A 242 -12.41 -19.34 6.53
N GLY A 243 -11.64 -19.98 5.65
CA GLY A 243 -12.04 -20.21 4.25
C GLY A 243 -13.38 -20.94 4.14
N PRO A 244 -13.56 -22.12 4.78
CA PRO A 244 -14.83 -22.83 4.73
C PRO A 244 -16.03 -22.04 5.29
N LYS A 245 -15.84 -21.16 6.30
CA LYS A 245 -16.92 -20.33 6.84
C LYS A 245 -17.31 -19.21 5.89
N LEU A 246 -16.34 -18.58 5.23
CA LEU A 246 -16.60 -17.59 4.19
C LEU A 246 -17.37 -18.20 3.02
N ASP A 247 -16.95 -19.37 2.53
CA ASP A 247 -17.64 -20.13 1.48
C ASP A 247 -19.08 -20.46 1.87
N ALA A 248 -19.28 -20.98 3.10
CA ALA A 248 -20.60 -21.34 3.60
C ALA A 248 -21.53 -20.13 3.74
N ALA A 249 -20.97 -18.94 3.98
CA ALA A 249 -21.70 -17.67 4.01
C ALA A 249 -21.89 -17.03 2.63
N GLY A 250 -21.32 -17.60 1.56
CA GLY A 250 -21.35 -17.04 0.21
C GLY A 250 -20.55 -15.73 0.10
N LEU A 251 -19.48 -15.61 0.86
CA LEU A 251 -18.60 -14.45 0.89
C LEU A 251 -17.33 -14.74 0.07
N ASP A 252 -17.23 -14.13 -1.11
CA ASP A 252 -16.04 -14.19 -1.96
C ASP A 252 -15.03 -13.14 -1.49
N MET A 253 -14.06 -13.57 -0.66
CA MET A 253 -13.10 -12.71 0.01
C MET A 253 -11.67 -13.02 -0.43
N SER A 254 -10.91 -11.97 -0.72
CA SER A 254 -9.46 -12.09 -0.94
C SER A 254 -8.74 -12.24 0.41
N ILE A 255 -8.09 -13.39 0.65
CA ILE A 255 -7.34 -13.63 1.90
C ILE A 255 -5.85 -13.42 1.65
N TRP A 256 -5.25 -12.56 2.47
CA TRP A 256 -3.82 -12.23 2.46
C TRP A 256 -3.20 -12.69 3.77
N ALA A 257 -2.35 -13.69 3.71
CA ALA A 257 -1.73 -14.28 4.89
C ALA A 257 -0.51 -13.47 5.37
N PHE A 258 0.03 -13.84 6.52
CA PHE A 258 1.24 -13.27 7.13
C PHE A 258 1.02 -11.90 7.78
N ASP A 259 0.88 -10.83 7.02
CA ASP A 259 0.65 -9.45 7.49
C ASP A 259 1.71 -8.97 8.50
N GLN A 260 2.98 -9.21 8.17
CA GLN A 260 4.16 -8.98 9.01
C GLN A 260 5.33 -8.45 8.16
N ASN A 261 6.45 -8.14 8.80
CA ASN A 261 7.64 -7.65 8.12
C ASN A 261 8.15 -8.61 7.04
N ARG A 262 8.53 -8.07 5.87
CA ARG A 262 9.06 -8.81 4.71
C ARG A 262 10.53 -9.21 4.89
N ASP A 263 10.84 -9.85 6.01
CA ASP A 263 12.13 -10.45 6.32
C ASP A 263 12.18 -11.94 5.90
N HIS A 264 13.14 -12.68 6.41
CA HIS A 264 13.32 -14.10 6.08
C HIS A 264 12.16 -15.00 6.53
N GLU A 265 11.38 -14.59 7.54
CA GLU A 265 10.22 -15.35 8.03
C GLU A 265 9.13 -15.45 6.96
N MET A 266 8.96 -14.40 6.12
CA MET A 266 7.95 -14.39 5.07
C MET A 266 8.00 -15.63 4.19
N LEU A 267 9.19 -16.09 3.80
CA LEU A 267 9.35 -17.26 2.93
C LEU A 267 8.95 -18.55 3.64
N HIS A 268 9.33 -18.71 4.90
CA HIS A 268 8.91 -19.86 5.72
C HIS A 268 7.37 -19.93 5.86
N TRP A 269 6.73 -18.80 6.09
CA TRP A 269 5.27 -18.72 6.17
C TRP A 269 4.61 -19.05 4.83
N ALA A 270 5.14 -18.54 3.72
CA ALA A 270 4.65 -18.84 2.39
C ALA A 270 4.76 -20.35 2.08
N GLU A 271 5.92 -20.96 2.34
CA GLU A 271 6.14 -22.40 2.16
C GLU A 271 5.15 -23.23 2.99
N THR A 272 4.96 -22.89 4.27
CA THR A 272 4.07 -23.61 5.19
C THR A 272 2.61 -23.53 4.73
N ILE A 273 2.13 -22.34 4.37
CA ILE A 273 0.72 -22.11 4.01
C ILE A 273 0.42 -22.66 2.61
N TYR A 274 1.31 -22.41 1.63
CA TYR A 274 1.02 -22.77 0.25
C TYR A 274 1.30 -24.23 -0.09
N SER A 275 2.06 -24.96 0.74
CA SER A 275 2.23 -26.41 0.59
C SER A 275 0.99 -27.21 1.03
N ASP A 276 0.09 -26.62 1.81
CA ASP A 276 -1.20 -27.21 2.13
C ASP A 276 -2.23 -26.81 1.07
N GLU A 277 -2.75 -27.82 0.32
CA GLU A 277 -3.68 -27.57 -0.80
C GLU A 277 -4.94 -26.81 -0.38
N LYS A 278 -5.45 -27.10 0.82
CA LYS A 278 -6.69 -26.50 1.31
C LYS A 278 -6.48 -25.05 1.72
N ALA A 279 -5.48 -24.75 2.53
CA ALA A 279 -5.15 -23.37 2.90
C ALA A 279 -4.76 -22.55 1.67
N SER A 280 -3.91 -23.11 0.80
CA SER A 280 -3.47 -22.47 -0.45
C SER A 280 -4.63 -22.10 -1.36
N SER A 281 -5.72 -22.90 -1.39
CA SER A 281 -6.88 -22.60 -2.23
C SER A 281 -7.65 -21.34 -1.81
N TYR A 282 -7.53 -20.93 -0.55
CA TYR A 282 -8.20 -19.75 -0.01
C TYR A 282 -7.32 -18.50 0.00
N VAL A 283 -5.99 -18.64 -0.11
CA VAL A 283 -5.06 -17.52 0.05
C VAL A 283 -4.63 -16.97 -1.31
N ASP A 284 -4.85 -15.68 -1.55
CA ASP A 284 -4.43 -15.00 -2.79
C ASP A 284 -2.96 -14.57 -2.75
N GLY A 285 -2.43 -14.28 -1.56
CA GLY A 285 -1.05 -13.84 -1.43
C GLY A 285 -0.62 -13.55 0.00
N MET A 286 0.54 -12.90 0.14
CA MET A 286 1.09 -12.40 1.39
C MET A 286 0.88 -10.91 1.54
N ALA A 287 0.43 -10.49 2.73
CA ALA A 287 0.48 -9.12 3.18
C ALA A 287 1.81 -8.89 3.91
N VAL A 288 2.48 -7.76 3.65
CA VAL A 288 3.81 -7.48 4.22
C VAL A 288 3.94 -6.04 4.70
N HIS A 289 4.75 -5.86 5.75
CA HIS A 289 5.14 -4.58 6.33
C HIS A 289 6.59 -4.25 6.04
N TRP A 290 7.04 -3.02 6.33
CA TRP A 290 8.40 -2.55 6.03
C TRP A 290 9.30 -2.29 7.23
N TYR A 291 8.88 -2.69 8.45
CA TYR A 291 9.59 -2.31 9.66
C TYR A 291 10.88 -3.10 9.92
N GLN A 292 11.21 -4.10 9.11
CA GLN A 292 12.50 -4.82 9.20
C GLN A 292 13.71 -3.93 8.86
N SER A 293 13.51 -2.88 8.04
CA SER A 293 14.58 -1.97 7.65
C SER A 293 14.06 -0.60 7.23
N THR A 294 14.82 0.47 7.49
CA THR A 294 14.52 1.81 7.01
C THR A 294 15.22 2.14 5.70
N VAL A 295 16.08 1.27 5.20
CA VAL A 295 16.91 1.49 4.01
C VAL A 295 16.85 0.38 2.97
N ASP A 296 16.33 -0.79 3.33
CA ASP A 296 16.17 -1.94 2.44
C ASP A 296 14.70 -2.31 2.28
N VAL A 297 14.26 -2.54 1.06
CA VAL A 297 12.89 -2.97 0.73
C VAL A 297 12.68 -4.48 0.89
N GLY A 298 13.68 -5.23 1.34
CA GLY A 298 13.59 -6.69 1.43
C GLY A 298 13.44 -7.38 0.06
N GLY A 299 14.04 -6.80 -0.98
CA GLY A 299 13.85 -7.21 -2.37
C GLY A 299 14.19 -8.68 -2.62
N GLU A 300 15.23 -9.20 -1.98
CA GLU A 300 15.63 -10.61 -2.11
C GLU A 300 14.51 -11.56 -1.60
N ASN A 301 13.85 -11.22 -0.50
CA ASN A 301 12.77 -12.03 0.06
C ASN A 301 11.50 -11.96 -0.81
N LEU A 302 11.17 -10.75 -1.32
CA LEU A 302 10.05 -10.56 -2.24
C LEU A 302 10.24 -11.37 -3.54
N ASP A 303 11.43 -11.31 -4.13
CA ASP A 303 11.76 -12.05 -5.35
C ASP A 303 11.80 -13.56 -5.10
N ALA A 304 12.32 -14.00 -3.96
CA ALA A 304 12.34 -15.42 -3.59
C ALA A 304 10.92 -15.98 -3.43
N MET A 305 10.04 -15.25 -2.74
CA MET A 305 8.63 -15.62 -2.60
C MET A 305 7.93 -15.70 -3.96
N HIS A 306 8.05 -14.65 -4.79
CA HIS A 306 7.45 -14.65 -6.12
C HIS A 306 8.03 -15.75 -7.03
N GLY A 307 9.34 -16.02 -6.94
CA GLY A 307 10.00 -17.07 -7.70
C GLY A 307 9.49 -18.47 -7.37
N GLN A 308 9.17 -18.73 -6.10
CA GLN A 308 8.62 -20.02 -5.66
C GLN A 308 7.10 -20.11 -5.91
N PHE A 309 6.37 -19.01 -5.74
CA PHE A 309 4.90 -18.98 -5.81
C PHE A 309 4.41 -17.89 -6.78
N PRO A 310 4.71 -17.98 -8.09
CA PRO A 310 4.47 -16.89 -9.06
C PRO A 310 3.00 -16.55 -9.25
N ASN A 311 2.08 -17.42 -8.84
CA ASN A 311 0.63 -17.20 -8.93
C ASN A 311 0.04 -16.56 -7.65
N LYS A 312 0.87 -16.30 -6.64
CA LYS A 312 0.47 -15.67 -5.38
C LYS A 312 0.96 -14.23 -5.34
N GLY A 313 0.07 -13.31 -4.96
CA GLY A 313 0.41 -11.89 -4.89
C GLY A 313 1.20 -11.51 -3.64
N ILE A 314 1.74 -10.30 -3.65
CA ILE A 314 2.36 -9.67 -2.47
C ILE A 314 1.81 -8.25 -2.35
N ILE A 315 1.16 -7.93 -1.24
CA ILE A 315 0.70 -6.57 -0.94
C ILE A 315 1.50 -6.01 0.24
N HIS A 316 2.11 -4.83 0.04
CA HIS A 316 2.55 -4.02 1.17
C HIS A 316 1.30 -3.48 1.86
N SER A 317 0.99 -4.01 3.04
CA SER A 317 -0.25 -3.76 3.77
C SER A 317 -0.14 -2.69 4.85
N GLU A 318 1.09 -2.35 5.25
CA GLU A 318 1.33 -1.31 6.25
C GLU A 318 2.75 -0.74 6.19
N GLY A 319 2.84 0.58 6.37
CA GLY A 319 4.07 1.31 6.60
C GLY A 319 3.80 2.75 7.01
N CYS A 320 4.61 3.30 7.91
CA CYS A 320 4.55 4.71 8.30
C CYS A 320 5.92 5.17 8.80
N ILE A 321 6.03 6.46 9.09
CA ILE A 321 7.12 6.99 9.91
C ILE A 321 6.72 6.73 11.36
N ASP A 322 7.26 5.69 11.94
CA ASP A 322 6.95 5.19 13.26
C ASP A 322 7.87 5.77 14.35
N ASN A 323 7.50 5.52 15.61
CA ASN A 323 8.29 5.84 16.80
C ASN A 323 8.66 7.33 16.91
N ILE A 324 7.71 8.21 16.61
CA ILE A 324 7.85 9.63 16.89
C ILE A 324 7.82 9.82 18.42
N GLY A 325 8.90 10.36 18.99
CA GLY A 325 9.02 10.53 20.44
C GLY A 325 7.95 11.47 21.00
N ASN A 326 7.47 11.15 22.21
CA ASN A 326 6.45 11.94 22.92
C ASN A 326 6.86 13.41 23.19
N ASP A 327 8.16 13.69 23.17
CA ASP A 327 8.75 14.98 23.57
C ASP A 327 9.13 15.86 22.38
N GLU A 328 9.16 15.32 21.16
CA GLU A 328 9.42 16.13 19.99
C GLU A 328 8.13 16.85 19.57
N PRO A 329 8.17 18.18 19.51
CA PRO A 329 7.06 18.90 18.90
C PRO A 329 7.00 18.50 17.43
N ILE A 330 5.90 17.94 17.02
CA ILE A 330 5.59 17.58 15.62
C ILE A 330 5.63 18.83 14.71
N GLY A 331 5.88 20.01 15.27
CA GLY A 331 6.13 21.21 14.51
C GLY A 331 7.12 21.05 13.36
N ALA A 332 8.16 20.24 13.54
CA ALA A 332 9.11 19.94 12.46
C ALA A 332 8.47 19.17 11.30
N MET A 333 7.50 18.29 11.57
CA MET A 333 6.79 17.54 10.53
C MET A 333 5.77 18.38 9.75
N LEU A 334 5.51 19.61 10.16
CA LEU A 334 4.72 20.58 9.40
C LEU A 334 5.61 21.40 8.44
N GLU A 335 6.93 21.20 8.49
CA GLU A 335 7.89 21.80 7.58
C GLU A 335 8.24 20.81 6.46
N ASP A 336 7.91 21.12 5.23
CA ASP A 336 8.16 20.25 4.08
C ASP A 336 9.61 19.80 3.94
N ASP A 337 10.58 20.68 4.23
CA ASP A 337 12.01 20.37 4.16
C ASP A 337 12.43 19.25 5.13
N TRP A 338 11.70 19.05 6.25
CA TRP A 338 11.95 17.98 7.20
C TRP A 338 11.96 16.59 6.52
N TYR A 339 11.07 16.34 5.57
CA TYR A 339 10.95 15.06 4.87
C TYR A 339 12.13 14.73 3.94
N PHE A 340 12.98 15.73 3.65
CA PHE A 340 14.14 15.60 2.77
C PHE A 340 15.48 15.60 3.53
N ARG A 341 15.46 15.69 4.86
CA ARG A 341 16.66 15.72 5.72
C ARG A 341 16.88 14.36 6.39
N PRO A 342 18.13 13.80 6.37
CA PRO A 342 18.42 12.54 7.06
C PRO A 342 18.28 12.67 8.59
N GLU A 343 18.49 13.86 9.17
CA GLU A 343 18.33 14.13 10.60
C GLU A 343 16.90 14.06 11.07
N ALA A 344 15.94 14.10 10.14
CA ALA A 344 14.51 14.01 10.44
C ALA A 344 14.13 12.76 11.24
N THR A 345 14.91 11.69 11.14
CA THR A 345 14.63 10.40 11.78
C THR A 345 15.71 9.97 12.77
N ASP A 346 16.31 10.92 13.51
CA ASP A 346 17.39 10.66 14.46
C ASP A 346 16.89 10.31 15.88
N TRP A 347 15.69 9.81 16.02
CA TRP A 347 15.18 9.36 17.32
C TRP A 347 15.49 7.89 17.66
N GLY A 348 16.12 7.15 16.74
CA GLY A 348 16.91 5.96 17.03
C GLY A 348 16.20 4.67 17.24
N TYR A 349 14.99 4.46 16.72
CA TYR A 349 14.29 3.15 16.79
C TYR A 349 14.63 2.36 18.07
N ILE A 350 14.17 2.88 19.22
CA ILE A 350 14.49 2.31 20.54
C ILE A 350 13.96 0.88 20.72
N TRP A 351 12.95 0.50 19.94
CA TRP A 351 12.37 -0.84 19.91
C TRP A 351 13.27 -1.86 19.18
N ALA A 352 14.16 -1.42 18.29
CA ALA A 352 15.05 -2.32 17.56
C ALA A 352 16.11 -2.90 18.48
N LEU A 353 16.29 -4.23 18.45
CA LEU A 353 17.35 -4.90 19.15
C LEU A 353 18.74 -4.38 18.72
N PRO A 354 19.75 -4.36 19.61
CA PRO A 354 21.08 -3.80 19.30
C PRO A 354 21.69 -4.36 17.99
N GLU A 355 21.54 -5.64 17.72
CA GLU A 355 21.99 -6.33 16.51
C GLU A 355 21.29 -5.86 15.24
N ASN A 356 20.04 -5.41 15.36
CA ASN A 356 19.19 -4.95 14.26
C ASN A 356 19.29 -3.44 14.01
N LYS A 357 19.88 -2.67 14.91
CA LYS A 357 20.01 -1.20 14.74
C LYS A 357 20.71 -0.79 13.45
N LYS A 358 21.61 -1.62 12.92
CA LYS A 358 22.26 -1.39 11.62
C LYS A 358 21.27 -1.32 10.45
N ASN A 359 20.09 -1.93 10.58
CA ASN A 359 19.03 -1.93 9.58
C ASN A 359 18.18 -0.64 9.65
N HIS A 360 18.39 0.16 10.71
CA HIS A 360 17.62 1.37 10.99
C HIS A 360 18.52 2.61 11.15
N PRO A 361 19.38 2.93 10.16
CA PRO A 361 20.10 4.19 10.18
C PRO A 361 19.13 5.36 9.97
N LYS A 362 19.60 6.57 10.25
CA LYS A 362 18.89 7.79 9.86
C LYS A 362 18.52 7.76 8.39
N TYR A 363 17.34 8.22 8.08
CA TYR A 363 16.84 8.24 6.70
C TYR A 363 16.06 9.52 6.40
N ARG A 364 15.88 9.81 5.14
CA ARG A 364 15.00 10.88 4.65
C ARG A 364 13.61 10.28 4.45
N PRO A 365 12.55 10.75 5.13
CA PRO A 365 11.21 10.16 5.03
C PRO A 365 10.66 10.07 3.60
N PHE A 366 10.79 11.15 2.82
CA PHE A 366 10.36 11.15 1.43
C PHE A 366 11.09 10.08 0.59
N TYR A 367 12.40 9.90 0.80
CA TYR A 367 13.20 8.89 0.10
C TYR A 367 12.77 7.46 0.46
N ARG A 368 12.40 7.21 1.73
CA ARG A 368 11.92 5.88 2.15
C ARG A 368 10.64 5.51 1.41
N TYR A 369 9.67 6.43 1.35
CA TYR A 369 8.42 6.24 0.61
C TYR A 369 8.65 6.02 -0.88
N VAL A 370 9.41 6.93 -1.52
CA VAL A 370 9.68 6.84 -2.96
C VAL A 370 10.47 5.56 -3.31
N ARG A 371 11.47 5.19 -2.48
CA ARG A 371 12.23 3.95 -2.67
C ARG A 371 11.31 2.73 -2.57
N ASP A 372 10.46 2.68 -1.56
CA ASP A 372 9.55 1.56 -1.35
C ASP A 372 8.55 1.42 -2.48
N LEU A 373 7.95 2.53 -2.91
CA LEU A 373 7.05 2.57 -4.05
C LEU A 373 7.74 2.19 -5.38
N ILE A 374 8.99 2.60 -5.63
CA ILE A 374 9.70 2.25 -6.85
C ILE A 374 10.25 0.83 -6.78
N GLN A 375 11.07 0.53 -5.77
CA GLN A 375 11.78 -0.73 -5.69
C GLN A 375 10.87 -1.88 -5.25
N GLY A 376 9.91 -1.63 -4.35
CA GLY A 376 8.93 -2.64 -3.97
C GLY A 376 8.15 -3.19 -5.17
N PHE A 377 7.70 -2.31 -6.07
CA PHE A 377 7.07 -2.76 -7.32
C PHE A 377 8.06 -3.39 -8.31
N ASN A 378 9.33 -3.00 -8.31
CA ASN A 378 10.35 -3.70 -9.10
C ASN A 378 10.62 -5.11 -8.57
N HIS A 379 10.36 -5.35 -7.28
CA HIS A 379 10.45 -6.64 -6.58
C HIS A 379 9.08 -7.29 -6.34
N ASN A 380 8.16 -7.17 -7.29
CA ASN A 380 6.91 -7.94 -7.39
C ASN A 380 5.76 -7.56 -6.44
N LEU A 381 5.78 -6.41 -5.76
CA LEU A 381 4.58 -5.94 -5.05
C LEU A 381 3.41 -5.73 -6.03
N ASN A 382 2.21 -6.18 -5.62
CA ASN A 382 0.97 -5.97 -6.36
C ASN A 382 0.17 -4.77 -5.86
N GLY A 383 0.37 -4.34 -4.62
CA GLY A 383 -0.32 -3.22 -4.01
C GLY A 383 0.48 -2.58 -2.89
N TRP A 384 0.09 -1.35 -2.52
CA TRP A 384 0.79 -0.61 -1.47
C TRP A 384 -0.20 0.20 -0.63
N ILE A 385 -0.18 0.01 0.67
CA ILE A 385 -1.05 0.66 1.65
C ILE A 385 -0.16 1.29 2.72
N ASP A 386 -0.32 2.60 2.91
CA ASP A 386 0.25 3.32 4.05
C ASP A 386 -0.51 2.98 5.34
N TRP A 387 0.06 3.29 6.50
CA TRP A 387 -0.68 3.15 7.74
C TRP A 387 -1.76 4.25 7.82
N ASN A 388 -1.76 5.13 8.77
CA ASN A 388 -2.86 6.08 8.95
C ASN A 388 -3.00 7.08 7.79
N LEU A 389 -4.18 7.19 7.18
CA LEU A 389 -4.48 8.25 6.20
C LEU A 389 -4.33 9.64 6.82
N VAL A 390 -4.85 9.82 8.03
CA VAL A 390 -4.89 11.11 8.73
C VAL A 390 -4.53 10.90 10.19
N LEU A 391 -3.74 11.81 10.75
CA LEU A 391 -3.50 11.91 12.19
C LEU A 391 -3.53 13.39 12.60
N ASN A 392 -3.65 13.66 13.90
CA ASN A 392 -3.47 15.03 14.38
C ASN A 392 -1.97 15.42 14.34
N THR A 393 -1.68 16.69 14.54
CA THR A 393 -0.31 17.25 14.55
C THR A 393 0.59 16.70 15.66
N ARG A 394 0.12 15.75 16.46
CA ARG A 394 0.90 15.02 17.48
C ARG A 394 1.16 13.58 17.10
N GLY A 395 0.71 13.13 15.90
CA GLY A 395 0.87 11.76 15.46
C GLY A 395 -0.10 10.76 16.09
N GLY A 396 -1.26 11.24 16.56
CA GLY A 396 -2.32 10.46 17.19
C GLY A 396 -3.70 11.02 16.80
N PRO A 397 -4.73 10.84 17.66
CA PRO A 397 -4.70 10.26 19.01
C PRO A 397 -4.57 8.74 19.00
N ASN A 398 -4.10 8.13 20.08
CA ASN A 398 -4.21 6.70 20.31
C ASN A 398 -4.03 6.35 21.80
N HIS A 399 -4.53 5.19 22.22
CA HIS A 399 -4.46 4.76 23.60
C HIS A 399 -3.13 4.04 23.95
N ALA A 400 -2.39 3.61 22.93
CA ALA A 400 -1.16 2.85 23.09
C ALA A 400 0.10 3.72 23.25
N PHE A 401 -0.04 5.05 23.09
CA PHE A 401 1.07 6.01 23.07
C PHE A 401 2.11 5.71 21.97
N ASN A 402 1.66 5.11 20.88
CA ASN A 402 2.45 4.86 19.68
C ASN A 402 2.18 6.00 18.67
N PHE A 403 3.04 7.02 18.62
CA PHE A 403 2.86 8.18 17.75
C PHE A 403 3.58 7.98 16.43
N CYS A 404 2.87 8.26 15.31
CA CYS A 404 3.36 8.06 13.95
C CYS A 404 3.12 9.29 13.07
N GLY A 405 3.84 9.35 11.94
CA GLY A 405 3.53 10.28 10.86
C GLY A 405 2.34 9.79 10.02
N ALA A 406 1.70 10.72 9.33
CA ALA A 406 0.67 10.43 8.34
C ALA A 406 0.85 11.34 7.12
N PRO A 407 0.36 10.95 5.93
CA PRO A 407 0.42 11.80 4.74
C PRO A 407 -0.33 13.13 4.89
N ILE A 408 -1.42 13.15 5.66
CA ILE A 408 -2.12 14.39 6.03
C ILE A 408 -2.18 14.50 7.56
N LEU A 409 -1.70 15.64 8.09
CA LEU A 409 -1.79 15.98 9.49
C LEU A 409 -2.86 17.07 9.68
N VAL A 410 -3.69 16.95 10.73
CA VAL A 410 -4.77 17.89 10.98
C VAL A 410 -4.61 18.58 12.35
N ASP A 411 -4.98 19.85 12.39
CA ASP A 411 -5.03 20.67 13.60
C ASP A 411 -6.45 21.21 13.81
N SER A 412 -7.15 20.68 14.80
CA SER A 412 -8.49 21.12 15.15
C SER A 412 -8.51 22.54 15.74
N GLY A 413 -7.44 22.97 16.38
CA GLY A 413 -7.33 24.30 16.97
C GLY A 413 -7.32 25.43 15.93
N THR A 414 -6.74 25.18 14.76
CA THR A 414 -6.69 26.11 13.62
C THR A 414 -7.63 25.72 12.47
N ASN A 415 -8.34 24.60 12.59
CA ASN A 415 -9.17 24.02 11.54
C ASN A 415 -8.39 23.82 10.22
N SER A 416 -7.16 23.29 10.31
CA SER A 416 -6.22 23.17 9.19
C SER A 416 -5.88 21.71 8.89
N ALA A 417 -5.59 21.42 7.62
CA ALA A 417 -5.02 20.17 7.15
C ALA A 417 -3.68 20.46 6.44
N TYR A 418 -2.64 19.74 6.81
CA TYR A 418 -1.28 19.87 6.29
C TYR A 418 -0.97 18.65 5.42
N TYR A 419 -0.82 18.87 4.12
CA TYR A 419 -0.47 17.86 3.14
C TYR A 419 1.05 17.72 3.09
N THR A 420 1.55 16.68 3.70
CA THR A 420 3.00 16.44 3.77
C THR A 420 3.54 15.97 2.41
N PRO A 421 4.85 16.04 2.16
CA PRO A 421 5.46 15.44 0.96
C PRO A 421 5.12 13.96 0.75
N LEU A 422 4.75 13.21 1.80
CA LEU A 422 4.36 11.80 1.70
C LEU A 422 3.02 11.61 0.98
N TYR A 423 2.05 12.51 1.19
CA TYR A 423 0.81 12.52 0.43
C TYR A 423 1.08 12.58 -1.07
N TYR A 424 1.99 13.46 -1.48
CA TYR A 424 2.34 13.62 -2.89
C TYR A 424 3.16 12.44 -3.41
N ALA A 425 4.04 11.84 -2.59
CA ALA A 425 4.74 10.61 -2.98
C ALA A 425 3.76 9.48 -3.35
N ILE A 426 2.73 9.26 -2.53
CA ILE A 426 1.68 8.27 -2.81
C ILE A 426 0.85 8.70 -4.04
N ALA A 427 0.47 9.98 -4.14
CA ALA A 427 -0.33 10.50 -5.25
C ALA A 427 0.37 10.38 -6.62
N HIS A 428 1.71 10.43 -6.67
CA HIS A 428 2.49 10.18 -7.88
C HIS A 428 2.25 8.79 -8.48
N PHE A 429 1.85 7.83 -7.66
CA PHE A 429 1.50 6.47 -8.10
C PHE A 429 -0.01 6.30 -8.20
N SER A 430 -0.73 6.52 -7.11
CA SER A 430 -2.16 6.19 -7.01
C SER A 430 -3.04 6.91 -8.04
N LYS A 431 -2.73 8.17 -8.35
CA LYS A 431 -3.48 8.98 -9.32
C LYS A 431 -3.34 8.46 -10.75
N PHE A 432 -2.16 7.98 -11.10
CA PHE A 432 -1.80 7.69 -12.50
C PHE A 432 -1.70 6.21 -12.82
N VAL A 433 -1.34 5.37 -11.84
CA VAL A 433 -1.30 3.90 -11.98
C VAL A 433 -2.58 3.34 -11.41
N ARG A 434 -3.45 2.84 -12.27
CA ARG A 434 -4.79 2.40 -11.87
C ARG A 434 -4.83 0.89 -11.61
N PRO A 435 -5.83 0.39 -10.87
CA PRO A 435 -6.04 -1.04 -10.70
C PRO A 435 -6.01 -1.78 -12.04
N ASN A 436 -5.47 -2.98 -12.05
CA ASN A 436 -5.19 -3.82 -13.21
C ASN A 436 -4.06 -3.33 -14.14
N ALA A 437 -3.41 -2.19 -13.86
CA ALA A 437 -2.17 -1.86 -14.55
C ALA A 437 -1.15 -2.98 -14.39
N GLN A 438 -0.27 -3.15 -15.36
CA GLN A 438 0.84 -4.09 -15.30
C GLN A 438 2.16 -3.34 -15.15
N ARG A 439 3.02 -3.76 -14.22
CA ARG A 439 4.41 -3.30 -14.25
C ARG A 439 5.06 -3.77 -15.54
N ILE A 440 5.83 -2.90 -16.19
CA ILE A 440 6.50 -3.16 -17.46
C ILE A 440 8.01 -3.01 -17.37
N GLY A 441 8.73 -3.64 -18.31
CA GLY A 441 10.17 -3.64 -18.34
C GLY A 441 10.78 -2.30 -18.69
N PHE A 442 11.92 -2.02 -18.09
CA PHE A 442 12.75 -0.87 -18.40
C PHE A 442 14.23 -1.22 -18.34
N ASP A 443 15.06 -0.35 -18.94
CA ASP A 443 16.51 -0.47 -18.97
C ASP A 443 17.09 0.96 -18.82
N LEU A 444 17.71 1.22 -17.67
CA LEU A 444 18.32 2.51 -17.32
C LEU A 444 19.81 2.42 -17.53
N SER A 445 20.47 3.50 -17.99
CA SER A 445 21.93 3.53 -18.15
C SER A 445 22.65 3.20 -16.85
N ASP A 446 23.71 2.37 -16.91
CA ASP A 446 24.41 1.76 -15.76
C ASP A 446 25.00 2.79 -14.78
N ASP A 447 25.36 3.98 -15.26
CA ASP A 447 25.92 5.08 -14.46
C ASP A 447 24.87 6.03 -13.88
N SER A 448 23.58 5.71 -14.04
CA SER A 448 22.49 6.58 -13.58
C SER A 448 22.20 6.40 -12.10
N PRO A 449 22.16 7.48 -11.31
CA PRO A 449 21.74 7.44 -9.93
C PRO A 449 20.20 7.39 -9.76
N LEU A 450 19.46 7.53 -10.87
CA LEU A 450 18.00 7.62 -10.86
C LEU A 450 17.34 6.31 -10.40
N TRP A 451 16.26 6.42 -9.65
CA TRP A 451 15.37 5.28 -9.39
C TRP A 451 14.15 5.37 -10.29
N THR A 452 13.73 4.25 -10.84
CA THR A 452 12.62 4.22 -11.79
C THR A 452 11.81 2.94 -11.70
N THR A 453 10.55 3.06 -12.08
CA THR A 453 9.64 1.94 -12.41
C THR A 453 8.65 2.42 -13.46
N ALA A 454 8.02 1.47 -14.18
CA ALA A 454 7.09 1.80 -15.25
C ALA A 454 5.88 0.85 -15.25
N PHE A 455 4.73 1.39 -15.65
CA PHE A 455 3.46 0.69 -15.68
C PHE A 455 2.72 0.93 -16.99
N LEU A 456 1.91 -0.04 -17.39
CA LEU A 456 0.97 0.04 -18.49
C LEU A 456 -0.45 -0.13 -17.94
N ASN A 457 -1.26 0.92 -18.04
CA ASN A 457 -2.67 0.88 -17.67
C ASN A 457 -3.52 0.14 -18.70
N GLU A 458 -4.73 -0.28 -18.34
CA GLU A 458 -5.68 -0.94 -19.23
C GLU A 458 -6.11 -0.06 -20.42
N ASP A 459 -6.14 1.26 -20.24
CA ASP A 459 -6.44 2.21 -21.31
C ASP A 459 -5.29 2.42 -22.32
N GLY A 460 -4.17 1.70 -22.10
CA GLY A 460 -2.97 1.78 -22.94
C GLY A 460 -2.02 2.92 -22.57
N SER A 461 -2.35 3.74 -21.58
CA SER A 461 -1.43 4.78 -21.11
C SER A 461 -0.23 4.15 -20.37
N ILE A 462 0.95 4.74 -20.59
CA ILE A 462 2.20 4.34 -19.92
C ILE A 462 2.52 5.37 -18.84
N VAL A 463 2.80 4.89 -17.64
CA VAL A 463 3.20 5.71 -16.50
C VAL A 463 4.62 5.35 -16.12
N VAL A 464 5.51 6.34 -16.05
CA VAL A 464 6.91 6.17 -15.63
C VAL A 464 7.14 7.04 -14.41
N ALA A 465 7.51 6.41 -13.29
CA ALA A 465 8.02 7.12 -12.11
C ALA A 465 9.53 7.21 -12.19
N LEU A 466 10.08 8.39 -11.96
CA LEU A 466 11.51 8.68 -12.06
C LEU A 466 11.93 9.59 -10.91
N PHE A 467 12.83 9.12 -10.05
CA PHE A 467 13.31 9.87 -8.88
C PHE A 467 14.79 10.17 -9.00
N ASN A 468 15.15 11.43 -8.79
CA ASN A 468 16.51 11.89 -8.66
C ASN A 468 16.89 12.00 -7.16
N PRO A 469 17.68 11.07 -6.60
CA PRO A 469 18.08 11.14 -5.20
C PRO A 469 19.21 12.15 -4.91
N GLU A 470 19.86 12.70 -5.96
CA GLU A 470 21.03 13.54 -5.85
C GLU A 470 20.69 14.99 -5.46
N GLU A 471 21.69 15.70 -4.93
CA GLU A 471 21.59 17.12 -4.56
C GLU A 471 21.73 18.07 -5.75
N GLN A 472 21.88 17.55 -6.95
CA GLN A 472 21.97 18.30 -8.19
C GLN A 472 20.90 17.83 -9.17
N ALA A 473 20.38 18.78 -9.93
CA ALA A 473 19.47 18.46 -11.02
C ALA A 473 20.18 17.65 -12.11
N THR A 474 19.45 16.76 -12.73
CA THR A 474 19.94 15.93 -13.84
C THR A 474 18.92 15.87 -14.98
N SER A 475 19.24 15.14 -16.04
CA SER A 475 18.39 15.01 -17.21
C SER A 475 18.38 13.58 -17.76
N CYS A 476 17.24 13.18 -18.33
CA CYS A 476 17.07 11.84 -18.87
C CYS A 476 16.38 11.87 -20.23
N THR A 477 16.87 11.03 -21.17
CA THR A 477 16.15 10.71 -22.40
C THR A 477 15.33 9.45 -22.20
N LEU A 478 14.01 9.58 -22.19
CA LEU A 478 13.08 8.47 -22.18
C LEU A 478 12.84 7.96 -23.60
N LYS A 479 13.13 6.68 -23.82
CA LYS A 479 12.93 5.97 -25.09
C LYS A 479 11.91 4.87 -24.88
N ILE A 480 10.76 5.00 -25.53
CA ILE A 480 9.71 3.97 -25.47
C ILE A 480 9.67 3.25 -26.81
N LYS A 481 9.63 1.92 -26.78
CA LYS A 481 9.57 1.12 -28.01
C LYS A 481 8.36 1.53 -28.86
N GLY A 482 8.61 1.95 -30.09
CA GLY A 482 7.60 2.39 -31.04
C GLY A 482 7.16 3.85 -30.93
N ALA A 483 7.76 4.67 -30.03
CA ALA A 483 7.38 6.07 -29.84
C ALA A 483 8.55 7.05 -30.03
N LYS A 484 8.23 8.37 -30.09
CA LYS A 484 9.24 9.41 -30.10
C LYS A 484 9.95 9.51 -28.76
N GLN A 485 11.24 9.85 -28.78
CA GLN A 485 12.01 10.11 -27.56
C GLN A 485 11.51 11.38 -26.87
N LEU A 486 11.41 11.28 -25.53
CA LEU A 486 11.10 12.40 -24.66
C LEU A 486 12.34 12.75 -23.84
N LYS A 487 12.62 14.03 -23.66
CA LYS A 487 13.70 14.50 -22.78
C LYS A 487 13.11 15.23 -21.60
N VAL A 488 13.57 14.90 -20.42
CA VAL A 488 13.11 15.50 -19.16
C VAL A 488 14.30 16.01 -18.35
N ALA A 489 14.12 17.16 -17.72
CA ALA A 489 14.96 17.62 -16.62
C ALA A 489 14.31 17.17 -15.31
N ILE A 490 15.12 16.75 -14.35
CA ILE A 490 14.67 16.29 -13.06
C ILE A 490 15.45 17.08 -12.01
N ASP A 491 14.74 17.84 -11.18
CA ASP A 491 15.36 18.66 -10.15
C ASP A 491 16.06 17.79 -9.10
N ALA A 492 16.91 18.42 -8.29
CA ALA A 492 17.54 17.77 -7.14
C ALA A 492 16.48 17.25 -6.18
N GLN A 493 16.62 16.01 -5.72
CA GLN A 493 15.75 15.40 -4.72
C GLN A 493 14.25 15.47 -5.14
N ALA A 494 13.96 15.15 -6.40
CA ALA A 494 12.63 15.25 -6.97
C ALA A 494 12.14 13.95 -7.60
N LEU A 495 10.85 13.65 -7.37
CA LEU A 495 10.08 12.58 -7.99
C LEU A 495 9.27 13.16 -9.14
N GLN A 496 9.38 12.54 -10.30
CA GLN A 496 8.54 12.82 -11.46
C GLN A 496 7.66 11.63 -11.81
N THR A 497 6.43 11.91 -12.21
CA THR A 497 5.58 10.94 -12.91
C THR A 497 5.31 11.45 -14.32
N ILE A 498 5.69 10.64 -15.29
CA ILE A 498 5.52 10.91 -16.72
C ILE A 498 4.38 10.02 -17.22
N VAL A 499 3.33 10.66 -17.75
CA VAL A 499 2.14 9.97 -18.27
C VAL A 499 2.10 10.15 -19.78
N LEU A 500 2.04 9.03 -20.50
CA LEU A 500 1.99 9.01 -21.96
C LEU A 500 0.66 8.36 -22.40
N ARG A 501 -0.15 9.11 -23.14
CA ARG A 501 -1.46 8.66 -23.65
C ARG A 501 -1.53 8.70 -25.15
#